data_d3edfed3c9cb98e5aebd110c81afd377
#
_entry.id   d3edfed3c9cb98e5aebd110c81afd377
#
_cell.length_a   1.000
_cell.length_b   1.000
_cell.length_c   1.000
_cell.angle_alpha   90.00
_cell.angle_beta   90.00
_cell.angle_gamma   90.00
#
_symmetry.space_group_name_H-M   'P 1'
#
loop_
_entity.id
_entity.type
_entity.pdbx_description
1 polymer ?
#
loop_
_entity_poly.entity_id
_entity_poly.type
_entity_poly.pdbx_seq_one_letter_code
_entity_poly.pdbx_strand_id
1 'polypeptide(L)'
;VPITFNRISSEFTNKRWHPILQRYRAHLGTDFSAPVGRTIYAAADGKIEFLGIKGGYGKTTIINHNNGYKTLYAHQSDFAKSAKQGINIKKGELIGYVGNTGLSSGPHLHLGLYKNGTAIDPLTVINKPTSDGLDNKERVAFLAVSKNYQQKIDNELKKEKRRLPTRLERTTDKSEINIF
;
A
#
# COMPACT_ATOMS: atom_id res chain seq x y z
N VAL A 1 5.87 2.65 2.15
CA VAL A 1 5.09 2.75 0.90
C VAL A 1 5.58 3.97 0.14
N PRO A 2 5.81 3.90 -1.19
CA PRO A 2 6.38 5.01 -1.97
C PRO A 2 5.40 6.15 -2.27
N ILE A 3 4.18 6.07 -1.78
CA ILE A 3 3.11 7.03 -2.06
C ILE A 3 2.09 7.08 -0.91
N THR A 4 1.49 8.25 -0.67
CA THR A 4 0.23 8.36 0.09
C THR A 4 -0.94 8.12 -0.86
N PHE A 5 -1.77 7.13 -0.59
CA PHE A 5 -2.84 6.67 -1.47
C PHE A 5 -4.19 6.60 -0.76
N ASN A 6 -5.28 6.57 -1.53
CA ASN A 6 -6.64 6.47 -1.00
C ASN A 6 -7.00 5.01 -0.67
N ARG A 7 -6.69 4.11 -1.61
CA ARG A 7 -6.95 2.66 -1.48
C ARG A 7 -6.06 1.87 -2.45
N ILE A 8 -5.89 0.58 -2.19
CA ILE A 8 -5.39 -0.37 -3.18
C ILE A 8 -6.57 -0.66 -4.12
N SER A 9 -6.42 -0.33 -5.40
CA SER A 9 -7.47 -0.52 -6.41
C SER A 9 -7.35 -1.84 -7.15
N SER A 10 -6.14 -2.42 -7.21
CA SER A 10 -5.89 -3.75 -7.76
C SER A 10 -4.63 -4.36 -7.14
N GLU A 11 -4.74 -5.60 -6.71
CA GLU A 11 -3.62 -6.34 -6.12
C GLU A 11 -2.80 -7.09 -7.18
N PHE A 12 -1.60 -7.52 -6.80
CA PHE A 12 -0.77 -8.41 -7.58
C PHE A 12 -1.46 -9.76 -7.79
N THR A 13 -1.46 -10.26 -9.01
CA THR A 13 -1.97 -11.60 -9.33
C THR A 13 -1.35 -12.17 -10.59
N ASN A 14 -1.04 -13.44 -10.58
CA ASN A 14 -0.55 -14.16 -11.77
C ASN A 14 -1.68 -14.47 -12.77
N LYS A 15 -2.94 -14.39 -12.35
CA LYS A 15 -4.10 -14.77 -13.18
C LYS A 15 -5.32 -13.93 -12.84
N ARG A 16 -5.57 -12.87 -13.62
CA ARG A 16 -6.77 -12.02 -13.54
C ARG A 16 -7.52 -12.09 -14.86
N TRP A 17 -8.85 -12.22 -14.79
CA TRP A 17 -9.70 -12.05 -15.95
C TRP A 17 -9.67 -10.59 -16.42
N HIS A 18 -9.32 -10.36 -17.69
CA HIS A 18 -9.31 -9.03 -18.27
C HIS A 18 -10.60 -8.85 -19.08
N PRO A 19 -11.56 -8.02 -18.60
CA PRO A 19 -12.90 -7.95 -19.18
C PRO A 19 -12.92 -7.46 -20.64
N ILE A 20 -12.02 -6.55 -21.00
CA ILE A 20 -11.94 -6.02 -22.38
C ILE A 20 -11.30 -7.02 -23.32
N LEU A 21 -10.26 -7.72 -22.88
CA LEU A 21 -9.53 -8.68 -23.70
C LEU A 21 -10.12 -10.10 -23.64
N GLN A 22 -11.12 -10.32 -22.79
CA GLN A 22 -11.80 -11.62 -22.57
C GLN A 22 -10.83 -12.79 -22.39
N ARG A 23 -9.73 -12.55 -21.70
CA ARG A 23 -8.71 -13.56 -21.39
C ARG A 23 -8.07 -13.33 -20.04
N TYR A 24 -7.50 -14.39 -19.48
CA TYR A 24 -6.70 -14.25 -18.26
C TYR A 24 -5.38 -13.54 -18.57
N ARG A 25 -5.03 -12.58 -17.72
CA ARG A 25 -3.77 -11.84 -17.77
C ARG A 25 -3.22 -11.66 -16.39
N ALA A 26 -1.90 -11.77 -16.24
CA ALA A 26 -1.23 -11.41 -15.00
C ALA A 26 -1.29 -9.89 -14.76
N HIS A 27 -1.41 -9.50 -13.50
CA HIS A 27 -1.21 -8.15 -13.01
C HIS A 27 0.06 -8.14 -12.15
N LEU A 28 1.20 -7.81 -12.76
CA LEU A 28 2.54 -7.95 -12.17
C LEU A 28 2.94 -6.75 -11.31
N GLY A 29 2.00 -6.22 -10.53
CA GLY A 29 2.20 -5.12 -9.60
C GLY A 29 0.97 -4.89 -8.75
N THR A 30 1.01 -3.86 -7.94
CA THR A 30 -0.10 -3.39 -7.11
C THR A 30 -0.47 -1.97 -7.52
N ASP A 31 -1.76 -1.72 -7.71
CA ASP A 31 -2.28 -0.42 -8.11
C ASP A 31 -2.78 0.36 -6.90
N PHE A 32 -2.19 1.53 -6.67
CA PHE A 32 -2.54 2.45 -5.60
C PHE A 32 -3.31 3.64 -6.17
N SER A 33 -4.62 3.70 -5.91
CA SER A 33 -5.48 4.81 -6.33
C SER A 33 -5.09 6.09 -5.60
N ALA A 34 -4.75 7.12 -6.37
CA ALA A 34 -4.39 8.43 -5.86
C ALA A 34 -4.68 9.51 -6.94
N PRO A 35 -4.93 10.78 -6.56
CA PRO A 35 -5.18 11.84 -7.52
C PRO A 35 -3.95 12.13 -8.38
N VAL A 36 -4.19 12.61 -9.61
CA VAL A 36 -3.12 13.11 -10.50
C VAL A 36 -2.29 14.15 -9.78
N GLY A 37 -0.98 14.12 -9.97
CA GLY A 37 -0.04 15.04 -9.33
C GLY A 37 0.41 14.64 -7.92
N ARG A 38 -0.17 13.57 -7.32
CA ARG A 38 0.34 13.03 -6.04
C ARG A 38 1.79 12.61 -6.20
N THR A 39 2.63 12.99 -5.25
CA THR A 39 4.08 12.72 -5.25
C THR A 39 4.36 11.23 -5.09
N ILE A 40 5.33 10.74 -5.86
CA ILE A 40 5.84 9.36 -5.82
C ILE A 40 7.30 9.43 -5.37
N TYR A 41 7.66 8.59 -4.40
CA TYR A 41 8.99 8.53 -3.82
C TYR A 41 9.65 7.17 -4.07
N ALA A 42 10.98 7.14 -4.09
CA ALA A 42 11.74 5.90 -4.20
C ALA A 42 11.48 4.99 -2.99
N ALA A 43 11.16 3.73 -3.22
CA ALA A 43 10.85 2.76 -2.16
C ALA A 43 12.09 2.33 -1.35
N ALA A 44 13.27 2.39 -1.97
CA ALA A 44 14.56 2.05 -1.38
C ALA A 44 15.69 2.78 -2.13
N ASP A 45 16.90 2.76 -1.56
CA ASP A 45 18.12 3.21 -2.22
C ASP A 45 18.36 2.42 -3.51
N GLY A 46 18.87 3.08 -4.55
CA GLY A 46 19.18 2.42 -5.80
C GLY A 46 19.68 3.37 -6.88
N LYS A 47 19.66 2.88 -8.13
CA LYS A 47 20.03 3.66 -9.32
C LYS A 47 18.86 3.68 -10.29
N ILE A 48 18.47 4.83 -10.81
CA ILE A 48 17.43 4.94 -11.85
C ILE A 48 17.97 4.29 -13.13
N GLU A 49 17.46 3.10 -13.43
CA GLU A 49 17.84 2.30 -14.60
C GLU A 49 17.10 2.76 -15.87
N PHE A 50 15.86 3.19 -15.70
CA PHE A 50 15.01 3.66 -16.80
C PHE A 50 14.13 4.83 -16.35
N LEU A 51 13.98 5.81 -17.22
CA LEU A 51 13.07 6.93 -17.03
C LEU A 51 12.58 7.40 -18.41
N GLY A 52 11.28 7.19 -18.70
CA GLY A 52 10.72 7.46 -20.03
C GLY A 52 9.35 6.83 -20.24
N ILE A 53 8.92 6.74 -21.51
CA ILE A 53 7.67 6.07 -21.91
C ILE A 53 7.96 4.59 -22.17
N LYS A 54 7.18 3.70 -21.54
CA LYS A 54 7.36 2.24 -21.63
C LYS A 54 6.04 1.55 -22.01
N GLY A 55 5.68 1.59 -23.30
CA GLY A 55 4.49 0.91 -23.83
C GLY A 55 3.23 1.20 -23.02
N GLY A 56 2.48 0.15 -22.69
CA GLY A 56 1.24 0.26 -21.89
C GLY A 56 1.41 0.81 -20.47
N TYR A 57 2.63 0.83 -19.92
CA TYR A 57 2.93 1.45 -18.63
C TYR A 57 2.95 2.99 -18.66
N GLY A 58 2.97 3.60 -19.86
CA GLY A 58 3.06 5.05 -20.00
C GLY A 58 4.38 5.61 -19.47
N LYS A 59 4.35 6.79 -18.86
CA LYS A 59 5.53 7.39 -18.21
C LYS A 59 5.93 6.53 -17.01
N THR A 60 7.15 6.01 -17.06
CA THR A 60 7.64 4.98 -16.15
C THR A 60 9.03 5.30 -15.63
N THR A 61 9.23 5.07 -14.34
CA THR A 61 10.55 5.03 -13.70
C THR A 61 10.85 3.61 -13.27
N ILE A 62 12.06 3.10 -13.52
CA ILE A 62 12.54 1.82 -12.98
C ILE A 62 13.80 2.10 -12.16
N ILE A 63 13.80 1.65 -10.92
CA ILE A 63 14.95 1.75 -10.02
C ILE A 63 15.51 0.36 -9.79
N ASN A 64 16.80 0.21 -10.05
CA ASN A 64 17.59 -0.97 -9.73
C ASN A 64 18.17 -0.81 -8.33
N HIS A 65 17.79 -1.70 -7.43
CA HIS A 65 18.26 -1.76 -6.06
C HIS A 65 19.36 -2.83 -5.93
N ASN A 66 20.02 -2.87 -4.78
CA ASN A 66 20.97 -3.93 -4.50
C ASN A 66 20.28 -5.30 -4.37
N ASN A 67 21.07 -6.39 -4.42
CA ASN A 67 20.61 -7.76 -4.20
C ASN A 67 19.54 -8.24 -5.20
N GLY A 68 19.57 -7.75 -6.46
CA GLY A 68 18.69 -8.21 -7.54
C GLY A 68 17.25 -7.72 -7.46
N TYR A 69 16.95 -6.74 -6.63
CA TYR A 69 15.64 -6.10 -6.59
C TYR A 69 15.53 -4.96 -7.60
N LYS A 70 14.35 -4.83 -8.23
CA LYS A 70 13.97 -3.66 -9.03
C LYS A 70 12.55 -3.24 -8.69
N THR A 71 12.29 -1.94 -8.68
CA THR A 71 10.94 -1.37 -8.57
C THR A 71 10.59 -0.63 -9.84
N LEU A 72 9.34 -0.77 -10.28
CA LEU A 72 8.76 -0.11 -11.44
C LEU A 72 7.61 0.78 -10.96
N TYR A 73 7.61 2.03 -11.40
CA TYR A 73 6.59 3.04 -11.08
C TYR A 73 5.98 3.51 -12.40
N ALA A 74 4.74 3.14 -12.67
CA ALA A 74 4.09 3.41 -13.96
C ALA A 74 2.93 4.41 -13.87
N HIS A 75 2.39 4.74 -15.05
CA HIS A 75 1.28 5.65 -15.29
C HIS A 75 1.50 7.07 -14.74
N GLN A 76 2.76 7.50 -14.62
CA GLN A 76 3.11 8.82 -14.10
C GLN A 76 2.59 9.94 -15.02
N SER A 77 2.20 11.07 -14.43
CA SER A 77 1.89 12.30 -15.20
C SER A 77 3.17 13.03 -15.61
N ASP A 78 4.17 13.05 -14.70
CA ASP A 78 5.47 13.64 -14.97
C ASP A 78 6.56 13.08 -14.04
N PHE A 79 7.82 13.33 -14.39
CA PHE A 79 9.00 12.97 -13.59
C PHE A 79 9.44 14.14 -12.72
N ALA A 80 10.06 13.84 -11.57
CA ALA A 80 10.70 14.88 -10.77
C ALA A 80 11.87 15.51 -11.56
N LYS A 81 12.05 16.81 -11.43
CA LYS A 81 13.15 17.53 -12.12
C LYS A 81 14.55 17.00 -11.78
N SER A 82 14.70 16.49 -10.56
CA SER A 82 15.95 15.85 -10.08
C SER A 82 16.12 14.43 -10.59
N ALA A 83 15.04 13.73 -10.99
CA ALA A 83 15.11 12.36 -11.46
C ALA A 83 15.66 12.30 -12.89
N LYS A 84 16.78 11.57 -13.07
CA LYS A 84 17.40 11.33 -14.37
C LYS A 84 17.87 9.89 -14.46
N GLN A 85 17.82 9.31 -15.64
CA GLN A 85 18.36 7.98 -15.85
C GLN A 85 19.87 7.95 -15.53
N GLY A 86 20.30 6.91 -14.84
CA GLY A 86 21.70 6.70 -14.47
C GLY A 86 22.13 7.30 -13.14
N ILE A 87 21.31 8.12 -12.47
CA ILE A 87 21.67 8.69 -11.15
C ILE A 87 21.32 7.73 -10.00
N ASN A 88 22.06 7.86 -8.91
CA ASN A 88 21.72 7.23 -7.66
C ASN A 88 20.58 8.01 -6.99
N ILE A 89 19.66 7.29 -6.36
CA ILE A 89 18.52 7.83 -5.65
C ILE A 89 18.45 7.19 -4.27
N LYS A 90 18.05 7.96 -3.26
CA LYS A 90 17.87 7.48 -1.90
C LYS A 90 16.40 7.13 -1.63
N LYS A 91 16.16 6.20 -0.72
CA LYS A 91 14.81 5.92 -0.21
C LYS A 91 14.13 7.20 0.23
N GLY A 92 12.90 7.42 -0.22
CA GLY A 92 12.12 8.61 0.11
C GLY A 92 12.42 9.83 -0.73
N GLU A 93 13.35 9.79 -1.69
CA GLU A 93 13.53 10.87 -2.65
C GLU A 93 12.41 10.90 -3.69
N LEU A 94 12.00 12.09 -4.09
CA LEU A 94 10.95 12.35 -5.07
C LEU A 94 11.41 11.88 -6.46
N ILE A 95 10.62 11.02 -7.12
CA ILE A 95 10.90 10.49 -8.46
C ILE A 95 9.92 10.94 -9.53
N GLY A 96 8.69 11.32 -9.14
CA GLY A 96 7.66 11.74 -10.09
C GLY A 96 6.30 11.91 -9.45
N TYR A 97 5.26 11.92 -10.29
CA TYR A 97 3.90 12.24 -9.89
C TYR A 97 2.91 11.27 -10.51
N VAL A 98 1.86 10.93 -9.75
CA VAL A 98 0.76 10.08 -10.22
C VAL A 98 0.09 10.69 -11.43
N GLY A 99 -0.26 9.86 -12.38
CA GLY A 99 -0.98 10.24 -13.58
C GLY A 99 -1.97 9.16 -14.03
N ASN A 100 -2.24 9.20 -15.33
CA ASN A 100 -3.12 8.25 -16.03
C ASN A 100 -2.59 7.98 -17.45
N THR A 101 -1.24 7.97 -17.62
CA THR A 101 -0.61 7.75 -18.91
C THR A 101 -0.51 6.27 -19.25
N GLY A 102 -0.49 5.93 -20.55
CA GLY A 102 -0.46 4.55 -21.01
C GLY A 102 -1.84 3.87 -20.94
N LEU A 103 -1.85 2.56 -20.74
CA LEU A 103 -3.08 1.75 -20.65
C LEU A 103 -3.62 1.79 -19.20
N SER A 104 -4.28 2.86 -18.86
CA SER A 104 -4.86 3.11 -17.54
C SER A 104 -6.29 3.61 -17.65
N SER A 105 -7.19 3.12 -16.81
CA SER A 105 -8.62 3.51 -16.78
C SER A 105 -8.92 4.65 -15.81
N GLY A 106 -7.95 5.08 -15.01
CA GLY A 106 -8.10 6.15 -14.02
C GLY A 106 -6.81 6.42 -13.27
N PRO A 107 -6.71 7.56 -12.55
CA PRO A 107 -5.47 7.95 -11.88
C PRO A 107 -5.05 6.96 -10.80
N HIS A 108 -3.85 6.41 -10.94
CA HIS A 108 -3.23 5.51 -9.96
C HIS A 108 -1.73 5.39 -10.17
N LEU A 109 -1.02 4.91 -9.17
CA LEU A 109 0.33 4.40 -9.31
C LEU A 109 0.26 2.89 -9.48
N HIS A 110 0.79 2.35 -10.57
CA HIS A 110 1.12 0.94 -10.68
C HIS A 110 2.55 0.72 -10.16
N LEU A 111 2.67 -0.02 -9.07
CA LEU A 111 3.95 -0.38 -8.46
C LEU A 111 4.28 -1.84 -8.76
N GLY A 112 5.30 -2.08 -9.56
CA GLY A 112 5.88 -3.40 -9.78
C GLY A 112 7.10 -3.63 -8.89
N LEU A 113 7.26 -4.85 -8.39
CA LEU A 113 8.45 -5.31 -7.66
C LEU A 113 8.99 -6.57 -8.31
N TYR A 114 10.28 -6.60 -8.57
CA TYR A 114 10.96 -7.72 -9.21
C TYR A 114 12.13 -8.18 -8.36
N LYS A 115 12.32 -9.48 -8.27
CA LYS A 115 13.50 -10.14 -7.68
C LYS A 115 14.13 -11.04 -8.71
N ASN A 116 15.38 -10.77 -9.09
CA ASN A 116 16.12 -11.50 -10.12
C ASN A 116 15.30 -11.68 -11.41
N GLY A 117 14.61 -10.63 -11.84
CA GLY A 117 13.78 -10.62 -13.05
C GLY A 117 12.38 -11.20 -12.88
N THR A 118 12.06 -11.87 -11.78
CA THR A 118 10.72 -12.39 -11.50
C THR A 118 9.88 -11.39 -10.74
N ALA A 119 8.66 -11.12 -11.20
CA ALA A 119 7.71 -10.26 -10.51
C ALA A 119 7.22 -10.92 -9.21
N ILE A 120 7.21 -10.17 -8.13
CA ILE A 120 6.70 -10.58 -6.83
C ILE A 120 5.71 -9.54 -6.31
N ASP A 121 4.82 -9.95 -5.40
CA ASP A 121 3.85 -9.05 -4.80
C ASP A 121 4.54 -7.95 -3.96
N PRO A 122 4.40 -6.66 -4.33
CA PRO A 122 4.99 -5.56 -3.57
C PRO A 122 4.56 -5.51 -2.11
N LEU A 123 3.32 -5.92 -1.79
CA LEU A 123 2.78 -5.87 -0.43
C LEU A 123 3.49 -6.84 0.51
N THR A 124 4.06 -7.93 0.00
CA THR A 124 4.81 -8.89 0.83
C THR A 124 6.10 -8.31 1.40
N VAL A 125 6.67 -7.30 0.74
CA VAL A 125 7.92 -6.64 1.15
C VAL A 125 7.62 -5.32 1.88
N ILE A 126 6.65 -4.54 1.39
CA ILE A 126 6.27 -3.24 1.99
C ILE A 126 5.73 -3.40 3.41
N ASN A 127 4.98 -4.48 3.66
CA ASN A 127 4.37 -4.76 4.97
C ASN A 127 5.28 -5.53 5.92
N LYS A 128 6.46 -5.97 5.47
CA LYS A 128 7.45 -6.55 6.38
C LYS A 128 8.11 -5.42 7.16
N PRO A 129 8.11 -5.45 8.51
CA PRO A 129 8.98 -4.58 9.28
C PRO A 129 10.41 -4.89 8.82
N THR A 130 11.08 -3.90 8.23
CA THR A 130 12.49 -4.03 7.87
C THR A 130 13.28 -4.22 9.16
N SER A 131 13.96 -5.34 9.28
CA SER A 131 14.89 -5.61 10.38
C SER A 131 16.07 -4.62 10.44
N ASP A 132 16.21 -3.78 9.42
CA ASP A 132 17.37 -2.90 9.20
C ASP A 132 17.06 -1.41 9.45
N GLY A 133 15.91 -1.06 10.04
CA GLY A 133 15.45 0.34 10.15
C GLY A 133 15.36 0.92 11.56
N LEU A 134 15.42 0.10 12.59
CA LEU A 134 15.45 0.55 13.99
C LEU A 134 16.61 -0.17 14.68
N ASP A 135 17.53 0.59 15.24
CA ASP A 135 18.50 0.05 16.20
C ASP A 135 17.73 -0.75 17.28
N ASN A 136 18.32 -1.83 17.77
CA ASN A 136 17.69 -2.68 18.76
C ASN A 136 17.16 -1.91 19.99
N LYS A 137 17.78 -0.78 20.34
CA LYS A 137 17.31 0.13 21.40
C LYS A 137 16.01 0.84 21.02
N GLU A 138 15.91 1.37 19.79
CA GLU A 138 14.73 2.05 19.29
C GLU A 138 13.56 1.09 19.10
N ARG A 139 13.84 -0.15 18.65
CA ARG A 139 12.85 -1.21 18.52
C ARG A 139 12.26 -1.63 19.88
N VAL A 140 13.10 -1.77 20.90
CA VAL A 140 12.66 -2.09 22.27
C VAL A 140 11.83 -0.92 22.84
N ALA A 141 12.26 0.32 22.63
CA ALA A 141 11.52 1.51 23.06
C ALA A 141 10.16 1.62 22.34
N PHE A 142 10.11 1.40 21.03
CA PHE A 142 8.87 1.40 20.25
C PHE A 142 7.89 0.32 20.70
N LEU A 143 8.37 -0.90 20.94
CA LEU A 143 7.54 -2.00 21.42
C LEU A 143 7.02 -1.74 22.84
N ALA A 144 7.82 -1.13 23.71
CA ALA A 144 7.40 -0.75 25.05
C ALA A 144 6.30 0.32 25.03
N VAL A 145 6.44 1.33 24.17
CA VAL A 145 5.45 2.41 23.98
C VAL A 145 4.16 1.83 23.39
N SER A 146 4.25 1.02 22.34
CA SER A 146 3.11 0.35 21.70
C SER A 146 2.33 -0.52 22.70
N LYS A 147 3.03 -1.31 23.53
CA LYS A 147 2.42 -2.15 24.57
C LYS A 147 1.70 -1.32 25.64
N ASN A 148 2.27 -0.19 26.01
CA ASN A 148 1.66 0.74 26.98
C ASN A 148 0.38 1.38 26.43
N TYR A 149 0.38 1.79 25.16
CA TYR A 149 -0.82 2.30 24.49
C TYR A 149 -1.92 1.23 24.37
N GLN A 150 -1.55 0.00 24.01
CA GLN A 150 -2.50 -1.11 23.94
C GLN A 150 -3.15 -1.38 25.29
N GLN A 151 -2.37 -1.41 26.38
CA GLN A 151 -2.91 -1.58 27.73
C GLN A 151 -3.84 -0.44 28.17
N LYS A 152 -3.55 0.81 27.77
CA LYS A 152 -4.44 1.94 28.04
C LYS A 152 -5.78 1.79 27.31
N ILE A 153 -5.75 1.43 26.04
CA ILE A 153 -6.95 1.18 25.22
C ILE A 153 -7.79 0.05 25.83
N ASP A 154 -7.16 -1.06 26.19
CA ASP A 154 -7.86 -2.21 26.78
C ASP A 154 -8.47 -1.87 28.14
N ASN A 155 -7.82 -1.03 28.94
CA ASN A 155 -8.33 -0.57 30.22
C ASN A 155 -9.53 0.38 30.07
N GLU A 156 -9.49 1.30 29.11
CA GLU A 156 -10.60 2.19 28.81
C GLU A 156 -11.80 1.42 28.23
N LEU A 157 -11.60 0.46 27.36
CA LEU A 157 -12.65 -0.41 26.84
C LEU A 157 -13.30 -1.26 27.95
N LYS A 158 -12.49 -1.75 28.93
CA LYS A 158 -13.03 -2.47 30.10
C LYS A 158 -13.85 -1.55 31.01
N LYS A 159 -13.45 -0.28 31.21
CA LYS A 159 -14.22 0.69 31.97
C LYS A 159 -15.54 1.02 31.28
N GLU A 160 -15.51 1.16 29.97
CA GLU A 160 -16.71 1.47 29.19
C GLU A 160 -17.72 0.32 29.19
N LYS A 161 -17.24 -0.93 29.03
CA LYS A 161 -18.09 -2.14 29.20
C LYS A 161 -18.71 -2.27 30.59
N ARG A 162 -18.05 -1.79 31.65
CA ARG A 162 -18.61 -1.77 33.02
C ARG A 162 -19.62 -0.63 33.23
N ARG A 163 -19.62 0.41 32.40
CA ARG A 163 -20.55 1.56 32.46
C ARG A 163 -21.82 1.36 31.66
N LEU A 164 -21.81 0.41 30.73
CA LEU A 164 -23.01 0.03 29.99
C LEU A 164 -23.92 -0.76 30.93
N PRO A 165 -25.12 -0.25 31.29
CA PRO A 165 -26.09 -1.03 32.08
C PRO A 165 -26.50 -2.25 31.28
N THR A 166 -26.49 -3.40 31.93
CA THR A 166 -27.07 -4.66 31.45
C THR A 166 -28.58 -4.49 31.33
N ARG A 167 -29.03 -3.81 30.29
CA ARG A 167 -30.44 -3.72 29.95
C ARG A 167 -30.79 -4.78 28.92
N LEU A 168 -30.99 -5.99 29.35
CA LEU A 168 -31.77 -7.02 28.68
C LEU A 168 -32.16 -8.09 29.72
N GLU A 169 -32.92 -7.71 30.74
CA GLU A 169 -33.81 -8.63 31.45
C GLU A 169 -35.22 -8.27 31.09
N ARG A 170 -35.75 -9.07 30.18
CA ARG A 170 -37.09 -9.60 30.05
C ARG A 170 -38.23 -8.86 30.78
N THR A 171 -39.05 -8.20 30.05
CA THR A 171 -40.48 -8.15 30.32
C THR A 171 -41.20 -9.27 29.53
N THR A 172 -41.31 -10.45 30.10
CA THR A 172 -42.35 -11.36 29.76
C THR A 172 -43.50 -11.02 30.68
N ASP A 173 -44.31 -10.05 30.29
CA ASP A 173 -45.63 -9.86 30.92
C ASP A 173 -46.62 -10.77 30.20
N LYS A 174 -47.04 -11.81 30.90
CA LYS A 174 -48.20 -12.62 30.57
C LYS A 174 -49.40 -11.85 31.03
N SER A 175 -50.07 -11.13 30.19
CA SER A 175 -51.46 -10.74 30.40
C SER A 175 -52.35 -11.74 29.68
N GLU A 176 -53.02 -12.53 30.47
CA GLU A 176 -54.15 -13.35 30.12
C GLU A 176 -55.22 -12.50 29.44
N ILE A 177 -55.64 -12.89 28.26
CA ILE A 177 -56.84 -12.39 27.63
C ILE A 177 -57.89 -13.48 27.84
N ASN A 178 -58.77 -13.24 28.80
CA ASN A 178 -60.05 -13.93 28.93
C ASN A 178 -61.00 -13.40 27.84
N ILE A 179 -61.56 -14.29 27.04
CA ILE A 179 -62.53 -13.97 26.02
C ILE A 179 -63.87 -14.61 26.50
N PHE A 180 -64.85 -13.75 26.66
CA PHE A 180 -66.25 -14.11 26.50
C PHE A 180 -66.68 -13.83 25.06
#